data_23cfa07145615cc935a52aeadc617b7d
#
_entry.id   23cfa07145615cc935a52aeadc617b7d
#
_cell.length_a   1.000
_cell.length_b   1.000
_cell.length_c   1.000
_cell.angle_alpha   90.00
_cell.angle_beta   90.00
_cell.angle_gamma   90.00
#
_symmetry.space_group_name_H-M   'P 1'
#
loop_
_entity.id
_entity.type
_entity.pdbx_description
1 polymer ?
#
loop_
_entity_poly.entity_id
_entity_poly.type
_entity_poly.pdbx_seq_one_letter_code
_entity_poly.pdbx_strand_id
1 'polypeptide(L)'
;MTLFFPQNATRNHFSRLPSRLKDRLDQQTLLKYESRRPGSSGVIEMKKQYLTFILCLVLIIGCATSPTGRRQLMIVSEERAISASKQAYVEMIKPYEQQGKVDNDPALKNRVYRITERLIAQAIKMRPETKNWDWSIKIIDDPKTVNAWAMAGGKMALYSGLVIQLKATDDELAQVLGHEIAHALANHSAEKMSVAMATTVGVVAVGVVADRKGLALTGAALAAALAVQRPNSRAAESESDRIGIELAAKAGYDPRAASTLWQKMAQVGGKSPPEFFSTHPSPENRQKKLAEYVPEMMPYYEQKGDRPIYRL
;
A
#
# COMPACT_ATOMS: atom_id res chain seq x y z
N MET A 1 -7.83 18.64 20.41
CA MET A 1 -6.98 19.23 21.47
C MET A 1 -5.90 20.06 20.76
N THR A 2 -6.17 21.34 20.66
CA THR A 2 -5.42 22.31 19.85
C THR A 2 -4.25 22.81 20.70
N LEU A 3 -3.03 22.43 20.29
CA LEU A 3 -1.82 22.99 20.93
C LEU A 3 -1.55 24.37 20.34
N PHE A 4 -1.92 25.39 21.10
CA PHE A 4 -1.51 26.77 20.89
C PHE A 4 -0.04 26.94 21.26
N PHE A 5 0.82 27.25 20.31
CA PHE A 5 2.16 27.78 20.57
C PHE A 5 2.06 29.32 20.64
N PRO A 6 2.48 29.95 21.74
CA PRO A 6 2.52 31.42 21.79
C PRO A 6 3.69 31.92 20.93
N GLN A 7 3.35 32.55 19.80
CA GLN A 7 4.25 33.49 19.12
C GLN A 7 4.35 34.75 19.95
N ASN A 8 5.56 35.21 20.20
CA ASN A 8 5.95 36.46 20.87
C ASN A 8 6.28 36.41 22.39
N ALA A 9 7.37 35.72 22.73
CA ALA A 9 7.97 35.85 24.06
C ALA A 9 9.45 36.30 24.07
N THR A 10 9.97 36.94 23.03
CA THR A 10 11.41 37.30 22.98
C THR A 10 11.73 38.78 22.76
N ARG A 11 10.76 39.67 22.74
CA ARG A 11 11.06 41.09 22.48
C ARG A 11 11.08 42.02 23.70
N ASN A 12 10.70 41.63 24.89
CA ASN A 12 10.45 42.59 25.99
C ASN A 12 11.04 42.25 27.37
N HIS A 13 12.13 41.48 27.46
CA HIS A 13 12.73 41.29 28.81
C HIS A 13 13.72 42.38 29.22
N PHE A 14 14.36 43.04 28.26
CA PHE A 14 15.32 44.12 28.54
C PHE A 14 14.64 45.50 28.77
N SER A 15 13.45 45.72 28.29
CA SER A 15 12.68 46.98 28.49
C SER A 15 12.10 47.09 29.92
N ARG A 16 12.06 46.00 30.67
CA ARG A 16 11.46 45.96 32.03
C ARG A 16 12.47 46.04 33.18
N LEU A 17 13.75 46.24 32.90
CA LEU A 17 14.74 46.45 33.95
C LEU A 17 14.67 47.91 34.46
N PRO A 18 14.64 48.14 35.78
CA PRO A 18 14.70 49.49 36.34
C PRO A 18 15.93 50.24 35.84
N SER A 19 15.77 51.52 35.55
CA SER A 19 16.80 52.40 35.00
C SER A 19 18.11 52.35 35.78
N ARG A 20 18.06 52.19 37.10
CA ARG A 20 19.23 52.07 38.01
C ARG A 20 20.07 50.79 37.82
N LEU A 21 19.55 49.74 37.17
CA LEU A 21 20.33 48.52 36.88
C LEU A 21 21.02 48.58 35.47
N LYS A 22 20.48 49.38 34.56
CA LYS A 22 21.08 49.59 33.23
C LYS A 22 22.40 50.35 33.31
N ASP A 23 22.55 51.26 34.27
CA ASP A 23 23.73 52.12 34.42
C ASP A 23 24.92 51.43 35.09
N ARG A 24 24.75 50.22 35.63
CA ARG A 24 25.84 49.43 36.26
C ARG A 24 26.43 48.29 35.43
N LEU A 25 25.85 47.98 34.28
CA LEU A 25 26.41 47.00 33.38
C LEU A 25 27.44 47.67 32.46
N ASP A 26 28.72 47.37 32.62
CA ASP A 26 29.75 47.90 31.78
C ASP A 26 29.56 47.44 30.31
N GLN A 27 30.04 48.24 29.37
CA GLN A 27 29.91 47.95 27.93
C GLN A 27 30.55 46.59 27.55
N GLN A 28 31.55 46.10 28.28
CA GLN A 28 32.19 44.82 28.05
C GLN A 28 31.27 43.64 28.40
N THR A 29 30.48 43.79 29.47
CA THR A 29 29.51 42.74 29.88
C THR A 29 28.35 42.66 28.89
N LEU A 30 27.90 43.80 28.35
CA LEU A 30 26.88 43.84 27.31
C LEU A 30 27.37 43.22 25.99
N LEU A 31 28.60 43.54 25.59
CA LEU A 31 29.23 42.96 24.41
C LEU A 31 29.50 41.45 24.53
N LYS A 32 29.86 40.95 25.72
CA LYS A 32 29.98 39.50 25.99
C LYS A 32 28.64 38.79 25.99
N TYR A 33 27.56 39.44 26.41
CA TYR A 33 26.23 38.87 26.35
C TYR A 33 25.69 38.83 24.93
N GLU A 34 25.91 39.85 24.12
CA GLU A 34 25.53 39.88 22.70
C GLU A 34 26.33 38.89 21.86
N SER A 35 27.62 38.70 22.14
CA SER A 35 28.46 37.72 21.43
C SER A 35 28.08 36.27 21.74
N ARG A 36 27.39 36.00 22.83
CA ARG A 36 26.89 34.68 23.21
C ARG A 36 25.49 34.35 22.69
N ARG A 37 24.81 35.30 22.04
CA ARG A 37 23.56 34.99 21.37
C ARG A 37 23.85 34.11 20.17
N PRO A 38 23.29 32.90 20.08
CA PRO A 38 23.39 32.14 18.85
C PRO A 38 22.82 33.03 17.74
N GLY A 39 23.64 33.38 16.76
CA GLY A 39 23.21 34.16 15.62
C GLY A 39 22.02 33.44 14.97
N SER A 40 21.15 34.18 14.30
CA SER A 40 20.00 33.62 13.58
C SER A 40 20.37 32.44 12.67
N SER A 41 21.60 32.39 12.17
CA SER A 41 22.19 31.27 11.42
C SER A 41 22.35 30.00 12.27
N GLY A 42 22.80 30.09 13.53
CA GLY A 42 22.97 28.92 14.39
C GLY A 42 21.64 28.27 14.79
N VAL A 43 20.58 29.07 15.00
CA VAL A 43 19.24 28.55 15.28
C VAL A 43 18.64 27.86 14.06
N ILE A 44 18.91 28.38 12.84
CA ILE A 44 18.47 27.77 11.59
C ILE A 44 19.20 26.46 11.34
N GLU A 45 20.51 26.42 11.58
CA GLU A 45 21.33 25.21 11.44
C GLU A 45 20.89 24.10 12.43
N MET A 46 20.68 24.45 13.70
CA MET A 46 20.13 23.50 14.69
C MET A 46 18.76 22.95 14.27
N LYS A 47 17.86 23.81 13.80
CA LYS A 47 16.55 23.36 13.32
C LYS A 47 16.67 22.40 12.12
N LYS A 48 17.59 22.64 11.20
CA LYS A 48 17.89 21.73 10.08
C LYS A 48 18.42 20.39 10.58
N GLN A 49 19.36 20.39 11.51
CA GLN A 49 19.91 19.17 12.10
C GLN A 49 18.84 18.34 12.83
N TYR A 50 17.98 18.98 13.65
CA TYR A 50 16.85 18.31 14.30
C TYR A 50 15.86 17.76 13.28
N LEU A 51 15.53 18.50 12.23
CA LEU A 51 14.63 18.03 11.17
C LEU A 51 15.23 16.83 10.42
N THR A 52 16.52 16.88 10.10
CA THR A 52 17.24 15.77 9.47
C THR A 52 17.29 14.55 10.39
N PHE A 53 17.57 14.73 11.69
CA PHE A 53 17.60 13.66 12.67
C PHE A 53 16.21 13.01 12.84
N ILE A 54 15.14 13.80 12.94
CA ILE A 54 13.76 13.30 13.00
C ILE A 54 13.41 12.55 11.71
N LEU A 55 13.79 13.06 10.54
CA LEU A 55 13.56 12.41 9.26
C LEU A 55 14.29 11.07 9.17
N CYS A 56 15.55 11.00 9.61
CA CYS A 56 16.31 9.74 9.68
C CYS A 56 15.68 8.75 10.67
N LEU A 57 15.21 9.22 11.83
CA LEU A 57 14.56 8.40 12.82
C LEU A 57 13.24 7.78 12.30
N VAL A 58 12.44 8.58 11.60
CA VAL A 58 11.19 8.12 10.95
C VAL A 58 11.47 7.06 9.88
N LEU A 59 12.55 7.23 9.10
CA LEU A 59 12.95 6.26 8.08
C LEU A 59 13.44 4.92 8.67
N ILE A 60 14.06 4.95 9.86
CA ILE A 60 14.53 3.72 10.53
C ILE A 60 13.36 2.96 11.18
N ILE A 61 12.40 3.65 11.78
CA ILE A 61 11.25 3.06 12.48
C ILE A 61 10.19 2.56 11.50
N GLY A 62 10.11 3.14 10.29
CA GLY A 62 9.08 2.82 9.30
C GLY A 62 9.42 1.64 8.38
N CYS A 63 10.52 0.89 8.59
CA CYS A 63 10.89 -0.24 7.74
C CYS A 63 10.39 -1.56 8.32
N ALA A 64 9.57 -2.28 7.55
CA ALA A 64 9.19 -3.67 7.81
C ALA A 64 9.69 -4.58 6.69
N THR A 65 9.61 -5.88 6.91
CA THR A 65 9.98 -6.90 5.92
C THR A 65 8.74 -7.68 5.52
N SER A 66 8.50 -7.79 4.22
CA SER A 66 7.39 -8.60 3.67
C SER A 66 7.65 -10.10 3.80
N PRO A 67 6.67 -10.97 3.54
CA PRO A 67 6.84 -12.42 3.56
C PRO A 67 7.96 -12.96 2.65
N THR A 68 8.30 -12.23 1.57
CA THR A 68 9.41 -12.61 0.67
C THR A 68 10.77 -11.99 1.05
N GLY A 69 10.85 -11.25 2.16
CA GLY A 69 12.06 -10.57 2.61
C GLY A 69 12.28 -9.18 2.01
N ARG A 70 11.33 -8.64 1.22
CA ARG A 70 11.41 -7.29 0.66
C ARG A 70 11.21 -6.24 1.74
N ARG A 71 12.02 -5.19 1.72
CA ARG A 71 11.83 -4.03 2.61
C ARG A 71 10.64 -3.18 2.17
N GLN A 72 9.82 -2.80 3.13
CA GLN A 72 8.61 -2.01 2.93
C GLN A 72 8.62 -0.78 3.84
N LEU A 73 8.07 0.32 3.36
CA LEU A 73 7.78 1.49 4.19
C LEU A 73 6.43 1.29 4.88
N MET A 74 6.43 1.14 6.19
CA MET A 74 5.25 0.81 7.01
C MET A 74 5.00 1.85 8.10
N ILE A 75 4.73 3.11 7.70
CA ILE A 75 4.31 4.20 8.61
C ILE A 75 2.88 3.96 9.10
N VAL A 76 2.02 3.47 8.21
CA VAL A 76 0.67 3.03 8.53
C VAL A 76 0.75 1.57 8.97
N SER A 77 0.27 1.25 10.17
CA SER A 77 0.26 -0.13 10.65
C SER A 77 -0.77 -0.98 9.90
N GLU A 78 -0.60 -2.30 9.95
CA GLU A 78 -1.52 -3.26 9.36
C GLU A 78 -2.94 -3.10 9.92
N GLU A 79 -3.09 -2.94 11.24
CA GLU A 79 -4.40 -2.80 11.90
C GLU A 79 -5.14 -1.54 11.42
N ARG A 80 -4.41 -0.43 11.21
CA ARG A 80 -4.98 0.80 10.65
C ARG A 80 -5.41 0.61 9.21
N ALA A 81 -4.60 -0.08 8.41
CA ALA A 81 -4.94 -0.39 7.03
C ALA A 81 -6.16 -1.33 6.95
N ILE A 82 -6.27 -2.34 7.82
CA ILE A 82 -7.43 -3.23 7.93
C ILE A 82 -8.69 -2.44 8.31
N SER A 83 -8.60 -1.57 9.32
CA SER A 83 -9.75 -0.74 9.74
C SER A 83 -10.24 0.18 8.62
N ALA A 84 -9.34 0.86 7.93
CA ALA A 84 -9.66 1.73 6.80
C ALA A 84 -10.24 0.92 5.62
N SER A 85 -9.67 -0.25 5.34
CA SER A 85 -10.13 -1.16 4.29
C SER A 85 -11.54 -1.68 4.55
N LYS A 86 -11.87 -2.01 5.80
CA LYS A 86 -13.21 -2.46 6.19
C LYS A 86 -14.29 -1.40 5.89
N GLN A 87 -13.99 -0.14 6.19
CA GLN A 87 -14.90 0.97 5.89
C GLN A 87 -15.04 1.19 4.38
N ALA A 88 -13.92 1.26 3.67
CA ALA A 88 -13.91 1.44 2.23
C ALA A 88 -14.62 0.30 1.48
N TYR A 89 -14.46 -0.93 1.95
CA TYR A 89 -15.12 -2.10 1.38
C TYR A 89 -16.65 -1.98 1.41
N VAL A 90 -17.20 -1.61 2.56
CA VAL A 90 -18.65 -1.41 2.70
C VAL A 90 -19.15 -0.33 1.73
N GLU A 91 -18.46 0.79 1.67
CA GLU A 91 -18.84 1.90 0.78
C GLU A 91 -18.74 1.51 -0.70
N MET A 92 -17.75 0.70 -1.09
CA MET A 92 -17.56 0.26 -2.47
C MET A 92 -18.59 -0.80 -2.89
N ILE A 93 -18.99 -1.70 -1.99
CA ILE A 93 -19.95 -2.77 -2.30
C ILE A 93 -21.40 -2.30 -2.26
N LYS A 94 -21.73 -1.37 -1.36
CA LYS A 94 -23.09 -0.86 -1.14
C LYS A 94 -23.85 -0.45 -2.40
N PRO A 95 -23.28 0.30 -3.38
CA PRO A 95 -24.02 0.65 -4.61
C PRO A 95 -24.44 -0.56 -5.44
N TYR A 96 -23.64 -1.63 -5.44
CA TYR A 96 -23.95 -2.87 -6.15
C TYR A 96 -25.00 -3.70 -5.39
N GLU A 97 -24.93 -3.74 -4.05
CA GLU A 97 -25.95 -4.39 -3.22
C GLU A 97 -27.33 -3.73 -3.41
N GLN A 98 -27.38 -2.39 -3.44
CA GLN A 98 -28.62 -1.65 -3.68
C GLN A 98 -29.24 -1.93 -5.06
N GLN A 99 -28.43 -2.35 -6.04
CA GLN A 99 -28.86 -2.73 -7.38
C GLN A 99 -29.16 -4.24 -7.51
N GLY A 100 -29.01 -5.04 -6.44
CA GLY A 100 -29.14 -6.49 -6.50
C GLY A 100 -28.05 -7.20 -7.33
N LYS A 101 -26.88 -6.56 -7.50
CA LYS A 101 -25.77 -7.03 -8.33
C LYS A 101 -24.65 -7.71 -7.54
N VAL A 102 -24.89 -8.12 -6.32
CA VAL A 102 -23.89 -8.80 -5.50
C VAL A 102 -24.36 -10.22 -5.22
N ASP A 103 -23.50 -11.18 -5.51
CA ASP A 103 -23.73 -12.62 -5.22
C ASP A 103 -25.04 -13.17 -5.82
N ASN A 104 -25.52 -12.60 -6.92
CA ASN A 104 -26.83 -12.91 -7.53
C ASN A 104 -26.81 -14.16 -8.44
N ASP A 105 -25.62 -14.71 -8.78
CA ASP A 105 -25.46 -16.01 -9.44
C ASP A 105 -24.94 -17.05 -8.42
N PRO A 106 -25.81 -17.96 -7.92
CA PRO A 106 -25.39 -18.97 -6.94
C PRO A 106 -24.33 -19.95 -7.48
N ALA A 107 -24.34 -20.26 -8.78
CA ALA A 107 -23.38 -21.19 -9.37
C ALA A 107 -21.99 -20.56 -9.41
N LEU A 108 -21.90 -19.32 -9.89
CA LEU A 108 -20.66 -18.56 -9.91
C LEU A 108 -20.13 -18.30 -8.48
N LYS A 109 -21.01 -17.93 -7.55
CA LYS A 109 -20.68 -17.74 -6.14
C LYS A 109 -20.06 -19.00 -5.55
N ASN A 110 -20.73 -20.15 -5.66
CA ASN A 110 -20.24 -21.40 -5.12
C ASN A 110 -18.89 -21.81 -5.74
N ARG A 111 -18.70 -21.54 -7.04
CA ARG A 111 -17.45 -21.80 -7.75
C ARG A 111 -16.31 -20.96 -7.18
N VAL A 112 -16.49 -19.65 -7.07
CA VAL A 112 -15.51 -18.69 -6.58
C VAL A 112 -15.20 -18.96 -5.10
N TYR A 113 -16.21 -19.25 -4.28
CA TYR A 113 -16.02 -19.58 -2.86
C TYR A 113 -15.13 -20.80 -2.67
N ARG A 114 -15.40 -21.91 -3.36
CA ARG A 114 -14.56 -23.12 -3.28
C ARG A 114 -13.09 -22.85 -3.57
N ILE A 115 -12.81 -22.00 -4.57
CA ILE A 115 -11.43 -21.63 -4.94
C ILE A 115 -10.83 -20.79 -3.82
N THR A 116 -11.55 -19.75 -3.40
CA THR A 116 -11.08 -18.78 -2.39
C THR A 116 -10.85 -19.46 -1.03
N GLU A 117 -11.75 -20.32 -0.59
CA GLU A 117 -11.63 -21.07 0.67
C GLU A 117 -10.36 -21.92 0.76
N ARG A 118 -9.96 -22.55 -0.36
CA ARG A 118 -8.70 -23.30 -0.44
C ARG A 118 -7.48 -22.39 -0.41
N LEU A 119 -7.54 -21.28 -1.10
CA LEU A 119 -6.45 -20.28 -1.12
C LEU A 119 -6.26 -19.65 0.27
N ILE A 120 -7.34 -19.27 0.94
CA ILE A 120 -7.30 -18.71 2.31
C ILE A 120 -6.67 -19.71 3.28
N ALA A 121 -7.00 -20.99 3.16
CA ALA A 121 -6.39 -22.01 4.01
C ALA A 121 -4.86 -22.09 3.84
N GLN A 122 -4.34 -21.89 2.64
CA GLN A 122 -2.90 -21.80 2.40
C GLN A 122 -2.31 -20.46 2.86
N ALA A 123 -3.06 -19.37 2.70
CA ALA A 123 -2.69 -18.06 3.21
C ALA A 123 -2.49 -18.07 4.74
N ILE A 124 -3.39 -18.72 5.48
CA ILE A 124 -3.29 -18.89 6.93
C ILE A 124 -2.08 -19.77 7.31
N LYS A 125 -1.76 -20.80 6.52
CA LYS A 125 -0.54 -21.59 6.75
C LYS A 125 0.73 -20.77 6.54
N MET A 126 0.73 -19.87 5.55
CA MET A 126 1.87 -18.99 5.25
C MET A 126 2.02 -17.89 6.31
N ARG A 127 0.88 -17.35 6.80
CA ARG A 127 0.80 -16.25 7.76
C ARG A 127 -0.29 -16.54 8.81
N PRO A 128 0.03 -17.28 9.90
CA PRO A 128 -0.96 -17.80 10.84
C PRO A 128 -1.84 -16.77 11.54
N GLU A 129 -1.34 -15.56 11.76
CA GLU A 129 -2.11 -14.46 12.36
C GLU A 129 -3.30 -14.03 11.50
N THR A 130 -3.27 -14.27 10.19
CA THR A 130 -4.35 -13.96 9.26
C THR A 130 -5.59 -14.82 9.46
N LYS A 131 -5.51 -15.86 10.29
CA LYS A 131 -6.69 -16.64 10.74
C LYS A 131 -7.74 -15.75 11.42
N ASN A 132 -7.27 -14.66 12.05
CA ASN A 132 -8.15 -13.72 12.75
C ASN A 132 -8.71 -12.62 11.84
N TRP A 133 -8.36 -12.62 10.54
CA TRP A 133 -8.92 -11.68 9.59
C TRP A 133 -10.38 -12.03 9.30
N ASP A 134 -11.18 -11.01 9.04
CA ASP A 134 -12.57 -11.13 8.63
C ASP A 134 -12.64 -11.36 7.10
N TRP A 135 -12.14 -12.54 6.67
CA TRP A 135 -12.07 -12.93 5.26
C TRP A 135 -13.44 -12.90 4.61
N SER A 136 -13.55 -12.29 3.44
CA SER A 136 -14.78 -12.31 2.63
C SER A 136 -14.47 -12.02 1.18
N ILE A 137 -15.29 -12.57 0.29
CA ILE A 137 -15.29 -12.25 -1.13
C ILE A 137 -16.72 -11.99 -1.59
N LYS A 138 -16.90 -10.96 -2.42
CA LYS A 138 -18.15 -10.64 -3.09
C LYS A 138 -17.98 -10.74 -4.59
N ILE A 139 -18.98 -11.31 -5.26
CA ILE A 139 -19.05 -11.37 -6.71
C ILE A 139 -19.96 -10.24 -7.19
N ILE A 140 -19.37 -9.30 -7.94
CA ILE A 140 -20.10 -8.16 -8.50
C ILE A 140 -20.55 -8.53 -9.91
N ASP A 141 -21.87 -8.52 -10.14
CA ASP A 141 -22.42 -8.75 -11.46
C ASP A 141 -22.26 -7.53 -12.36
N ASP A 142 -21.09 -7.47 -12.97
CA ASP A 142 -20.74 -6.54 -14.05
C ASP A 142 -19.93 -7.31 -15.12
N PRO A 143 -20.62 -7.82 -16.15
CA PRO A 143 -19.99 -8.62 -17.19
C PRO A 143 -19.06 -7.82 -18.12
N LYS A 144 -19.02 -6.49 -18.00
CA LYS A 144 -18.16 -5.62 -18.79
C LYS A 144 -16.83 -5.35 -18.14
N THR A 145 -16.74 -5.45 -16.83
CA THR A 145 -15.54 -5.17 -16.07
C THR A 145 -14.72 -6.44 -15.85
N VAL A 146 -13.50 -6.45 -16.37
CA VAL A 146 -12.50 -7.53 -16.15
C VAL A 146 -11.59 -7.06 -15.02
N ASN A 147 -11.99 -7.37 -13.78
CA ASN A 147 -11.25 -6.96 -12.59
C ASN A 147 -11.51 -7.88 -11.39
N ALA A 148 -10.57 -7.89 -10.45
CA ALA A 148 -10.70 -8.39 -9.09
C ALA A 148 -9.79 -7.54 -8.20
N TRP A 149 -10.06 -7.50 -6.91
CA TRP A 149 -9.21 -6.76 -5.97
C TRP A 149 -9.32 -7.32 -4.55
N ALA A 150 -8.26 -7.11 -3.78
CA ALA A 150 -8.24 -7.35 -2.34
C ALA A 150 -7.77 -6.12 -1.57
N MET A 151 -8.32 -5.96 -0.36
CA MET A 151 -7.93 -4.95 0.62
C MET A 151 -7.28 -5.61 1.83
N ALA A 152 -6.61 -4.82 2.66
CA ALA A 152 -6.06 -5.30 3.91
C ALA A 152 -7.14 -5.98 4.77
N GLY A 153 -6.75 -7.08 5.45
CA GLY A 153 -7.68 -7.87 6.26
C GLY A 153 -8.55 -8.85 5.47
N GLY A 154 -8.21 -9.12 4.19
CA GLY A 154 -8.83 -10.18 3.40
C GLY A 154 -10.22 -9.86 2.84
N LYS A 155 -10.55 -8.58 2.67
CA LYS A 155 -11.78 -8.14 2.00
C LYS A 155 -11.55 -8.12 0.50
N MET A 156 -12.34 -8.89 -0.27
CA MET A 156 -12.13 -9.12 -1.70
C MET A 156 -13.40 -8.92 -2.51
N ALA A 157 -13.23 -8.58 -3.78
CA ALA A 157 -14.29 -8.66 -4.78
C ALA A 157 -13.77 -9.17 -6.12
N LEU A 158 -14.66 -9.79 -6.88
CA LEU A 158 -14.44 -10.27 -8.23
C LEU A 158 -15.61 -9.84 -9.09
N TYR A 159 -15.33 -9.26 -10.26
CA TYR A 159 -16.34 -8.89 -11.23
C TYR A 159 -16.67 -10.08 -12.15
N SER A 160 -17.95 -10.29 -12.44
CA SER A 160 -18.40 -11.39 -13.31
C SER A 160 -17.75 -11.36 -14.70
N GLY A 161 -17.41 -10.16 -15.19
CA GLY A 161 -16.71 -9.99 -16.47
C GLY A 161 -15.34 -10.67 -16.55
N LEU A 162 -14.62 -10.80 -15.44
CA LEU A 162 -13.36 -11.53 -15.39
C LEU A 162 -13.57 -13.02 -15.76
N VAL A 163 -14.62 -13.62 -15.23
CA VAL A 163 -14.94 -15.03 -15.53
C VAL A 163 -15.50 -15.21 -16.94
N ILE A 164 -16.41 -14.34 -17.33
CA ILE A 164 -17.17 -14.45 -18.59
C ILE A 164 -16.28 -14.12 -19.80
N GLN A 165 -15.61 -12.97 -19.78
CA GLN A 165 -14.83 -12.50 -20.93
C GLN A 165 -13.56 -13.33 -21.15
N LEU A 166 -12.90 -13.76 -20.07
CA LEU A 166 -11.71 -14.61 -20.16
C LEU A 166 -12.07 -16.09 -20.34
N LYS A 167 -13.33 -16.48 -20.18
CA LYS A 167 -13.72 -17.90 -20.07
C LYS A 167 -12.77 -18.63 -19.12
N ALA A 168 -12.58 -18.01 -17.94
CA ALA A 168 -11.53 -18.40 -17.01
C ALA A 168 -11.82 -19.79 -16.42
N THR A 169 -10.83 -20.66 -16.41
CA THR A 169 -10.86 -21.95 -15.73
C THR A 169 -10.74 -21.77 -14.21
N ASP A 170 -10.96 -22.82 -13.42
CA ASP A 170 -10.77 -22.76 -11.97
C ASP A 170 -9.30 -22.49 -11.61
N ASP A 171 -8.36 -23.07 -12.37
CA ASP A 171 -6.94 -22.84 -12.20
C ASP A 171 -6.56 -21.38 -12.47
N GLU A 172 -7.09 -20.78 -13.52
CA GLU A 172 -6.86 -19.38 -13.86
C GLU A 172 -7.48 -18.43 -12.83
N LEU A 173 -8.69 -18.73 -12.34
CA LEU A 173 -9.31 -17.96 -11.25
C LEU A 173 -8.49 -18.05 -9.96
N ALA A 174 -7.93 -19.22 -9.66
CA ALA A 174 -7.06 -19.40 -8.50
C ALA A 174 -5.79 -18.56 -8.61
N GLN A 175 -5.24 -18.36 -9.83
CA GLN A 175 -4.08 -17.48 -10.02
C GLN A 175 -4.42 -16.01 -9.74
N VAL A 176 -5.57 -15.51 -10.23
CA VAL A 176 -6.01 -14.13 -9.92
C VAL A 176 -6.26 -13.97 -8.43
N LEU A 177 -7.09 -14.85 -7.84
CA LEU A 177 -7.46 -14.73 -6.42
C LEU A 177 -6.26 -14.95 -5.50
N GLY A 178 -5.33 -15.82 -5.86
CA GLY A 178 -4.06 -15.99 -5.17
C GLY A 178 -3.19 -14.74 -5.21
N HIS A 179 -3.14 -14.06 -6.35
CA HIS A 179 -2.46 -12.78 -6.51
C HIS A 179 -3.09 -11.68 -5.64
N GLU A 180 -4.43 -11.60 -5.59
CA GLU A 180 -5.14 -10.65 -4.73
C GLU A 180 -4.91 -10.93 -3.24
N ILE A 181 -4.99 -12.19 -2.84
CA ILE A 181 -4.68 -12.60 -1.46
C ILE A 181 -3.23 -12.27 -1.10
N ALA A 182 -2.29 -12.44 -2.04
CA ALA A 182 -0.90 -12.10 -1.83
C ALA A 182 -0.67 -10.61 -1.55
N HIS A 183 -1.42 -9.72 -2.22
CA HIS A 183 -1.40 -8.29 -1.91
C HIS A 183 -1.81 -8.01 -0.46
N ALA A 184 -2.82 -8.70 0.04
CA ALA A 184 -3.24 -8.56 1.44
C ALA A 184 -2.19 -9.12 2.40
N LEU A 185 -1.66 -10.33 2.14
CA LEU A 185 -0.63 -10.99 2.96
C LEU A 185 0.66 -10.18 3.06
N ALA A 186 1.08 -9.57 1.96
CA ALA A 186 2.29 -8.75 1.89
C ALA A 186 2.07 -7.30 2.36
N ASN A 187 0.90 -6.97 2.92
CA ASN A 187 0.58 -5.63 3.44
C ASN A 187 0.72 -4.49 2.40
N HIS A 188 0.53 -4.78 1.11
CA HIS A 188 0.73 -3.79 0.04
C HIS A 188 -0.21 -2.58 0.18
N SER A 189 -1.42 -2.76 0.74
CA SER A 189 -2.33 -1.64 1.03
C SER A 189 -1.75 -0.70 2.10
N ALA A 190 -1.19 -1.24 3.18
CA ALA A 190 -0.56 -0.44 4.23
C ALA A 190 0.71 0.26 3.73
N GLU A 191 1.52 -0.43 2.92
CA GLU A 191 2.69 0.15 2.25
C GLU A 191 2.29 1.30 1.31
N LYS A 192 1.27 1.09 0.47
CA LYS A 192 0.74 2.13 -0.44
C LYS A 192 0.23 3.35 0.31
N MET A 193 -0.50 3.16 1.42
CA MET A 193 -0.94 4.23 2.30
C MET A 193 0.26 4.96 2.94
N SER A 194 1.28 4.22 3.37
CA SER A 194 2.49 4.77 3.97
C SER A 194 3.30 5.62 3.00
N VAL A 195 3.47 5.15 1.77
CA VAL A 195 4.13 5.89 0.68
C VAL A 195 3.35 7.15 0.32
N ALA A 196 2.03 7.07 0.23
CA ALA A 196 1.18 8.24 -0.04
C ALA A 196 1.30 9.29 1.09
N MET A 197 1.29 8.85 2.34
CA MET A 197 1.46 9.72 3.51
C MET A 197 2.84 10.39 3.53
N ALA A 198 3.91 9.62 3.33
CA ALA A 198 5.28 10.16 3.27
C ALA A 198 5.43 11.18 2.12
N THR A 199 4.84 10.88 0.96
CA THR A 199 4.85 11.78 -0.20
C THR A 199 4.11 13.08 0.09
N THR A 200 2.93 13.00 0.71
CA THR A 200 2.14 14.19 1.08
C THR A 200 2.91 15.07 2.06
N VAL A 201 3.51 14.48 3.10
CA VAL A 201 4.34 15.21 4.07
C VAL A 201 5.55 15.85 3.38
N GLY A 202 6.21 15.14 2.48
CA GLY A 202 7.35 15.66 1.70
C GLY A 202 6.95 16.84 0.83
N VAL A 203 5.82 16.76 0.12
CA VAL A 203 5.27 17.85 -0.71
C VAL A 203 4.96 19.09 0.12
N VAL A 204 4.29 18.92 1.27
CA VAL A 204 3.97 20.02 2.19
C VAL A 204 5.24 20.64 2.75
N ALA A 205 6.23 19.86 3.17
CA ALA A 205 7.49 20.35 3.70
C ALA A 205 8.26 21.17 2.67
N VAL A 206 8.33 20.73 1.42
CA VAL A 206 8.96 21.46 0.30
C VAL A 206 8.17 22.74 -0.02
N GLY A 207 6.84 22.69 -0.02
CA GLY A 207 5.98 23.86 -0.25
C GLY A 207 6.16 24.95 0.80
N VAL A 208 6.32 24.58 2.07
CA VAL A 208 6.57 25.51 3.19
C VAL A 208 7.96 26.18 3.09
N VAL A 209 8.97 25.45 2.58
CA VAL A 209 10.33 25.97 2.44
C VAL A 209 10.48 26.89 1.20
N ALA A 210 9.65 26.69 0.18
CA ALA A 210 9.80 27.30 -1.15
C ALA A 210 9.00 28.59 -1.37
N ASP A 211 8.63 29.26 -0.36
CA ASP A 211 7.79 30.47 -0.16
C ASP A 211 7.52 31.46 -1.32
N ARG A 212 7.77 31.20 -2.60
CA ARG A 212 7.46 32.13 -3.72
C ARG A 212 7.24 31.53 -5.13
N LYS A 213 7.24 30.21 -5.33
CA LYS A 213 7.06 29.61 -6.69
C LYS A 213 6.06 28.44 -6.72
N GLY A 214 4.90 28.64 -6.11
CA GLY A 214 3.94 27.58 -5.77
C GLY A 214 3.49 26.62 -6.88
N LEU A 215 3.42 27.00 -8.16
CA LEU A 215 2.92 26.11 -9.21
C LEU A 215 3.99 25.18 -9.81
N ALA A 216 5.23 25.62 -9.95
CA ALA A 216 6.31 24.80 -10.50
C ALA A 216 6.76 23.71 -9.51
N LEU A 217 6.66 23.99 -8.21
CA LEU A 217 7.03 23.04 -7.15
C LEU A 217 6.01 21.92 -6.99
N THR A 218 4.72 22.18 -7.16
CA THR A 218 3.67 21.16 -7.13
C THR A 218 3.83 20.15 -8.26
N GLY A 219 4.22 20.60 -9.46
CA GLY A 219 4.52 19.72 -10.60
C GLY A 219 5.74 18.83 -10.36
N ALA A 220 6.85 19.38 -9.85
CA ALA A 220 8.05 18.63 -9.53
C ALA A 220 7.85 17.65 -8.37
N ALA A 221 7.11 18.04 -7.34
CA ALA A 221 6.76 17.17 -6.21
C ALA A 221 5.83 16.04 -6.63
N LEU A 222 4.84 16.30 -7.48
CA LEU A 222 3.97 15.26 -8.06
C LEU A 222 4.77 14.30 -8.94
N ALA A 223 5.69 14.79 -9.78
CA ALA A 223 6.55 13.95 -10.60
C ALA A 223 7.47 13.08 -9.74
N ALA A 224 8.05 13.63 -8.66
CA ALA A 224 8.85 12.87 -7.70
C ALA A 224 8.02 11.80 -6.98
N ALA A 225 6.79 12.13 -6.58
CA ALA A 225 5.86 11.19 -5.98
C ALA A 225 5.55 10.01 -6.90
N LEU A 226 5.23 10.28 -8.16
CA LEU A 226 4.98 9.25 -9.17
C LEU A 226 6.22 8.41 -9.47
N ALA A 227 7.41 9.03 -9.47
CA ALA A 227 8.68 8.32 -9.66
C ALA A 227 8.99 7.34 -8.51
N VAL A 228 8.57 7.63 -7.28
CA VAL A 228 8.72 6.73 -6.12
C VAL A 228 7.63 5.66 -6.09
N GLN A 229 6.38 6.00 -6.44
CA GLN A 229 5.26 5.06 -6.40
C GLN A 229 5.34 3.96 -7.46
N ARG A 230 5.79 4.27 -8.69
CA ARG A 230 5.86 3.30 -9.79
C ARG A 230 6.80 2.12 -9.53
N PRO A 231 8.06 2.29 -9.08
CA PRO A 231 8.94 1.17 -8.77
C PRO A 231 8.41 0.30 -7.63
N ASN A 232 7.84 0.90 -6.57
CA ASN A 232 7.23 0.17 -5.46
C ASN A 232 6.03 -0.66 -5.92
N SER A 233 5.19 -0.11 -6.77
CA SER A 233 4.06 -0.84 -7.35
C SER A 233 4.54 -2.07 -8.14
N ARG A 234 5.56 -1.94 -9.01
CA ARG A 234 6.11 -3.08 -9.77
C ARG A 234 6.74 -4.15 -8.88
N ALA A 235 7.41 -3.75 -7.80
CA ALA A 235 7.96 -4.69 -6.83
C ALA A 235 6.85 -5.45 -6.09
N ALA A 236 5.78 -4.75 -5.69
CA ALA A 236 4.60 -5.35 -5.07
C ALA A 236 3.89 -6.32 -6.02
N GLU A 237 3.77 -5.99 -7.32
CA GLU A 237 3.20 -6.90 -8.31
C GLU A 237 4.03 -8.18 -8.47
N SER A 238 5.36 -8.05 -8.59
CA SER A 238 6.25 -9.21 -8.72
C SER A 238 6.23 -10.09 -7.46
N GLU A 239 6.07 -9.48 -6.29
CA GLU A 239 5.91 -10.20 -5.03
C GLU A 239 4.58 -10.93 -4.97
N SER A 240 3.48 -10.28 -5.35
CA SER A 240 2.15 -10.88 -5.41
C SER A 240 2.08 -12.02 -6.42
N ASP A 241 2.75 -11.90 -7.55
CA ASP A 241 2.89 -13.00 -8.51
C ASP A 241 3.57 -14.22 -7.90
N ARG A 242 4.68 -14.01 -7.19
CA ARG A 242 5.45 -15.09 -6.55
C ARG A 242 4.67 -15.79 -5.45
N ILE A 243 4.03 -15.03 -4.57
CA ILE A 243 3.20 -15.56 -3.49
C ILE A 243 1.94 -16.20 -4.05
N GLY A 244 1.28 -15.54 -5.00
CA GLY A 244 -0.01 -15.97 -5.57
C GLY A 244 0.07 -17.32 -6.27
N ILE A 245 1.10 -17.53 -7.11
CA ILE A 245 1.30 -18.82 -7.80
C ILE A 245 1.63 -19.95 -6.81
N GLU A 246 2.35 -19.64 -5.73
CA GLU A 246 2.64 -20.59 -4.67
C GLU A 246 1.37 -20.98 -3.89
N LEU A 247 0.54 -20.00 -3.51
CA LEU A 247 -0.75 -20.26 -2.87
C LEU A 247 -1.64 -21.14 -3.73
N ALA A 248 -1.76 -20.80 -5.02
CA ALA A 248 -2.57 -21.57 -5.97
C ALA A 248 -2.08 -23.01 -6.12
N ALA A 249 -0.79 -23.22 -6.29
CA ALA A 249 -0.20 -24.55 -6.41
C ALA A 249 -0.43 -25.38 -5.12
N LYS A 250 -0.20 -24.79 -3.94
CA LYS A 250 -0.45 -25.43 -2.64
C LYS A 250 -1.94 -25.72 -2.41
N ALA A 251 -2.83 -24.92 -2.95
CA ALA A 251 -4.27 -25.14 -2.92
C ALA A 251 -4.74 -26.20 -3.92
N GLY A 252 -3.85 -26.72 -4.78
CA GLY A 252 -4.11 -27.77 -5.76
C GLY A 252 -4.57 -27.27 -7.10
N TYR A 253 -4.22 -26.05 -7.48
CA TYR A 253 -4.47 -25.45 -8.79
C TYR A 253 -3.20 -25.43 -9.63
N ASP A 254 -3.35 -25.69 -10.94
CA ASP A 254 -2.23 -25.80 -11.87
C ASP A 254 -1.47 -24.46 -11.99
N PRO A 255 -0.18 -24.40 -11.64
CA PRO A 255 0.60 -23.16 -11.74
C PRO A 255 0.83 -22.69 -13.18
N ARG A 256 0.70 -23.58 -14.20
CA ARG A 256 0.81 -23.23 -15.62
C ARG A 256 -0.29 -22.27 -16.05
N ALA A 257 -1.43 -22.31 -15.37
CA ALA A 257 -2.56 -21.42 -15.60
C ALA A 257 -2.24 -19.93 -15.36
N ALA A 258 -1.20 -19.61 -14.61
CA ALA A 258 -0.75 -18.24 -14.43
C ALA A 258 -0.35 -17.60 -15.79
N SER A 259 0.39 -18.31 -16.63
CA SER A 259 0.79 -17.81 -17.94
C SER A 259 -0.38 -17.71 -18.93
N THR A 260 -1.28 -18.72 -18.94
CA THR A 260 -2.44 -18.73 -19.87
C THR A 260 -3.44 -17.62 -19.54
N LEU A 261 -3.64 -17.32 -18.25
CA LEU A 261 -4.47 -16.21 -17.80
C LEU A 261 -4.00 -14.88 -18.41
N TRP A 262 -2.68 -14.59 -18.31
CA TRP A 262 -2.12 -13.34 -18.85
C TRP A 262 -2.23 -13.24 -20.35
N GLN A 263 -2.11 -14.35 -21.07
CA GLN A 263 -2.35 -14.40 -22.51
C GLN A 263 -3.81 -14.02 -22.84
N LYS A 264 -4.78 -14.57 -22.11
CA LYS A 264 -6.20 -14.26 -22.30
C LYS A 264 -6.50 -12.79 -21.97
N MET A 265 -5.96 -12.27 -20.86
CA MET A 265 -6.13 -10.86 -20.49
C MET A 265 -5.59 -9.91 -21.57
N ALA A 266 -4.44 -10.22 -22.15
CA ALA A 266 -3.87 -9.42 -23.24
C ALA A 266 -4.74 -9.41 -24.51
N GLN A 267 -5.49 -10.49 -24.78
CA GLN A 267 -6.36 -10.63 -25.96
C GLN A 267 -7.70 -9.88 -25.78
N VAL A 268 -8.25 -9.87 -24.56
CA VAL A 268 -9.57 -9.27 -24.29
C VAL A 268 -9.52 -7.74 -24.31
N GLY A 269 -8.37 -7.13 -24.03
CA GLY A 269 -8.25 -5.67 -23.89
C GLY A 269 -8.45 -4.86 -25.17
N GLY A 270 -8.32 -5.42 -26.35
CA GLY A 270 -8.49 -4.71 -27.63
C GLY A 270 -7.75 -3.35 -27.66
N LYS A 271 -8.49 -2.25 -27.94
CA LYS A 271 -7.95 -0.88 -27.90
C LYS A 271 -7.82 -0.29 -26.49
N SER A 272 -8.52 -0.85 -25.51
CA SER A 272 -8.49 -0.41 -24.10
C SER A 272 -8.10 -1.61 -23.24
N PRO A 273 -6.96 -1.57 -22.54
CA PRO A 273 -6.56 -2.65 -21.64
C PRO A 273 -7.65 -2.91 -20.59
N PRO A 274 -7.86 -4.17 -20.14
CA PRO A 274 -8.72 -4.46 -19.01
C PRO A 274 -8.41 -3.59 -17.80
N GLU A 275 -9.41 -3.26 -17.01
CA GLU A 275 -9.26 -2.43 -15.80
C GLU A 275 -8.23 -3.03 -14.83
N PHE A 276 -8.11 -4.34 -14.81
CA PHE A 276 -7.09 -5.06 -14.05
C PHE A 276 -5.66 -4.53 -14.30
N PHE A 277 -5.30 -4.18 -15.53
CA PHE A 277 -3.97 -3.62 -15.84
C PHE A 277 -3.77 -2.19 -15.32
N SER A 278 -4.86 -1.45 -15.09
CA SER A 278 -4.78 -0.10 -14.52
C SER A 278 -4.47 -0.15 -13.03
N THR A 279 -5.01 -1.14 -12.35
CA THR A 279 -4.79 -1.38 -10.91
C THR A 279 -3.51 -2.19 -10.64
N HIS A 280 -3.11 -3.06 -11.59
CA HIS A 280 -1.96 -3.96 -11.52
C HIS A 280 -1.00 -3.72 -12.69
N PRO A 281 -0.16 -2.67 -12.63
CA PRO A 281 0.77 -2.36 -13.71
C PRO A 281 1.77 -3.49 -13.92
N SER A 282 1.67 -4.14 -15.07
CA SER A 282 2.48 -5.30 -15.39
C SER A 282 3.87 -4.90 -15.92
N PRO A 283 4.96 -5.55 -15.49
CA PRO A 283 6.22 -5.56 -16.21
C PRO A 283 6.05 -6.24 -17.59
N GLU A 284 6.73 -5.75 -18.62
CA GLU A 284 6.70 -6.31 -19.98
C GLU A 284 6.97 -7.83 -20.04
N ASN A 285 7.69 -8.36 -19.03
CA ASN A 285 8.11 -9.76 -18.94
C ASN A 285 7.29 -10.60 -17.92
N ARG A 286 6.12 -10.11 -17.44
CA ARG A 286 5.37 -10.80 -16.39
C ARG A 286 5.01 -12.23 -16.74
N GLN A 287 4.49 -12.46 -17.94
CA GLN A 287 4.15 -13.79 -18.43
C GLN A 287 5.35 -14.75 -18.41
N LYS A 288 6.53 -14.27 -18.87
CA LYS A 288 7.78 -15.05 -18.87
C LYS A 288 8.20 -15.38 -17.43
N LYS A 289 8.17 -14.41 -16.52
CA LYS A 289 8.51 -14.64 -15.11
C LYS A 289 7.59 -15.64 -14.43
N LEU A 290 6.30 -15.58 -14.69
CA LEU A 290 5.35 -16.56 -14.16
C LEU A 290 5.66 -17.97 -14.68
N ALA A 291 6.02 -18.11 -15.96
CA ALA A 291 6.44 -19.38 -16.50
C ALA A 291 7.73 -19.92 -15.86
N GLU A 292 8.67 -19.04 -15.48
CA GLU A 292 9.91 -19.40 -14.77
C GLU A 292 9.65 -19.96 -13.35
N TYR A 293 8.54 -19.56 -12.69
CA TYR A 293 8.16 -20.11 -11.38
C TYR A 293 7.51 -21.49 -11.46
N VAL A 294 6.96 -21.90 -12.61
CA VAL A 294 6.20 -23.14 -12.75
C VAL A 294 6.98 -24.36 -12.27
N PRO A 295 8.25 -24.62 -12.67
CA PRO A 295 8.98 -25.79 -12.21
C PRO A 295 9.11 -25.89 -10.69
N GLU A 296 9.26 -24.76 -10.00
CA GLU A 296 9.36 -24.69 -8.54
C GLU A 296 8.00 -24.97 -7.87
N MET A 297 6.90 -24.63 -8.53
CA MET A 297 5.53 -24.77 -8.01
C MET A 297 4.93 -26.16 -8.28
N MET A 298 5.39 -26.89 -9.31
CA MET A 298 4.85 -28.19 -9.69
C MET A 298 4.85 -29.20 -8.54
N PRO A 299 5.90 -29.33 -7.69
CA PRO A 299 5.88 -30.27 -6.56
C PRO A 299 4.74 -30.02 -5.58
N TYR A 300 4.33 -28.77 -5.35
CA TYR A 300 3.18 -28.45 -4.50
C TYR A 300 1.86 -28.82 -5.15
N TYR A 301 1.72 -28.58 -6.45
CA TYR A 301 0.53 -28.95 -7.21
C TYR A 301 0.34 -30.46 -7.28
N GLU A 302 1.39 -31.21 -7.56
CA GLU A 302 1.38 -32.67 -7.71
C GLU A 302 1.28 -33.43 -6.38
N GLN A 303 1.42 -32.73 -5.25
CA GLN A 303 1.29 -33.35 -3.94
C GLN A 303 -0.10 -33.99 -3.79
N LYS A 304 -0.11 -35.30 -3.51
CA LYS A 304 -1.34 -36.05 -3.26
C LYS A 304 -1.86 -35.80 -1.83
N GLY A 305 -3.17 -35.92 -1.65
CA GLY A 305 -3.85 -35.80 -0.36
C GLY A 305 -4.85 -34.65 -0.30
N ASP A 306 -5.58 -34.58 0.79
CA ASP A 306 -6.62 -33.57 1.00
C ASP A 306 -6.02 -32.18 1.15
N ARG A 307 -6.64 -31.23 0.48
CA ARG A 307 -6.29 -29.83 0.60
C ARG A 307 -7.15 -29.19 1.69
N PRO A 308 -6.55 -28.47 2.65
CA PRO A 308 -7.33 -27.79 3.69
C PRO A 308 -8.23 -26.73 3.09
N ILE A 309 -9.34 -26.49 3.79
CA ILE A 309 -10.38 -25.51 3.40
C ILE A 309 -10.63 -24.61 4.59
N TYR A 310 -10.71 -23.31 4.34
CA TYR A 310 -11.25 -22.32 5.26
C TYR A 310 -12.69 -22.03 4.85
N ARG A 311 -13.64 -22.02 5.76
CA ARG A 311 -15.06 -21.73 5.45
C ARG A 311 -15.34 -20.25 5.56
N LEU A 312 -15.82 -19.64 4.46
CA LEU A 312 -16.30 -18.26 4.37
C LEU A 312 -17.74 -18.11 4.88
#